data_9fe539fac37734b574826e952ef609a4
#
_entry.id   9fe539fac37734b574826e952ef609a4
#
_cell.length_a   1.000
_cell.length_b   1.000
_cell.length_c   1.000
_cell.angle_alpha   90.00
_cell.angle_beta   90.00
_cell.angle_gamma   90.00
#
_symmetry.space_group_name_H-M   'P 1'
#
loop_
_entity.id
_entity.type
_entity.pdbx_description
1 polymer ?
#
loop_
_entity_poly.entity_id
_entity_poly.type
_entity_poly.pdbx_seq_one_letter_code
_entity_poly.pdbx_strand_id
1 'polypeptide(L)'
;MNIKKAFSNSLLSLLYKKPLSKITIGDLLEDTELSRQTFYNHFLDKNDLIAYVYDTVIVNQFNEEMSIDFKSALTQTLNSVKKYETFIEQACLIDGQNSLKEHMLHHCIELNLKWHECCIGEPLSKELKFAILYHTNVSHCMVLQWILDGVNYPRPKGHGLVTAQSY
;
A
#
# COMPACT_ATOMS: atom_id res chain seq x y z
N MET A 1 -14.89 -18.50 -10.35
CA MET A 1 -13.56 -18.35 -9.68
C MET A 1 -13.06 -16.94 -9.91
N ASN A 2 -12.63 -16.23 -8.88
CA ASN A 2 -12.03 -14.90 -9.06
C ASN A 2 -10.55 -15.07 -9.41
N ILE A 3 -10.20 -14.85 -10.66
CA ILE A 3 -8.85 -15.07 -11.22
C ILE A 3 -7.80 -14.18 -10.52
N LYS A 4 -8.11 -12.89 -10.32
CA LYS A 4 -7.18 -11.96 -9.62
C LYS A 4 -6.88 -12.44 -8.20
N LYS A 5 -7.89 -12.91 -7.49
CA LYS A 5 -7.74 -13.46 -6.14
C LYS A 5 -6.93 -14.77 -6.13
N ALA A 6 -7.07 -15.61 -7.15
CA ALA A 6 -6.28 -16.84 -7.29
C ALA A 6 -4.78 -16.50 -7.40
N PHE A 7 -4.38 -15.58 -8.28
CA PHE A 7 -2.99 -15.15 -8.41
C PHE A 7 -2.47 -14.43 -7.15
N SER A 8 -3.31 -13.60 -6.51
CA SER A 8 -2.96 -12.94 -5.24
C SER A 8 -2.63 -13.95 -4.14
N ASN A 9 -3.48 -14.95 -3.96
CA ASN A 9 -3.28 -16.01 -2.96
C ASN A 9 -2.03 -16.85 -3.28
N SER A 10 -1.81 -17.17 -4.55
CA SER A 10 -0.63 -17.90 -5.01
C SER A 10 0.65 -17.11 -4.71
N LEU A 11 0.70 -15.81 -5.02
CA LEU A 11 1.85 -14.97 -4.71
C LEU A 11 2.18 -14.99 -3.22
N LEU A 12 1.18 -14.79 -2.35
CA LEU A 12 1.36 -14.81 -0.89
C LEU A 12 1.77 -16.20 -0.38
N SER A 13 1.24 -17.28 -0.96
CA SER A 13 1.62 -18.65 -0.62
C SER A 13 3.06 -18.97 -1.00
N LEU A 14 3.47 -18.60 -2.21
CA LEU A 14 4.83 -18.83 -2.70
C LEU A 14 5.88 -18.03 -1.92
N LEU A 15 5.50 -16.89 -1.34
CA LEU A 15 6.39 -16.09 -0.51
C LEU A 15 6.89 -16.83 0.74
N TYR A 16 6.15 -17.82 1.25
CA TYR A 16 6.62 -18.70 2.32
C TYR A 16 7.70 -19.70 1.87
N LYS A 17 7.83 -19.93 0.56
CA LYS A 17 8.75 -20.93 -0.02
C LYS A 17 10.02 -20.29 -0.58
N LYS A 18 9.94 -19.07 -1.11
CA LYS A 18 11.06 -18.36 -1.73
C LYS A 18 10.86 -16.84 -1.72
N PRO A 19 11.96 -16.06 -1.78
CA PRO A 19 11.87 -14.59 -1.82
C PRO A 19 11.04 -14.08 -3.00
N LEU A 20 10.33 -12.97 -2.79
CA LEU A 20 9.45 -12.35 -3.79
C LEU A 20 10.20 -12.03 -5.10
N SER A 21 11.46 -11.59 -5.01
CA SER A 21 12.31 -11.31 -6.17
C SER A 21 12.56 -12.54 -7.06
N LYS A 22 12.49 -13.73 -6.49
CA LYS A 22 12.69 -15.02 -7.18
C LYS A 22 11.39 -15.68 -7.63
N ILE A 23 10.23 -15.18 -7.23
CA ILE A 23 8.94 -15.65 -7.73
C ILE A 23 8.78 -15.13 -9.15
N THR A 24 8.57 -16.04 -10.10
CA THR A 24 8.33 -15.74 -11.52
C THR A 24 6.86 -15.90 -11.88
N ILE A 25 6.46 -15.35 -13.02
CA ILE A 25 5.11 -15.61 -13.55
C ILE A 25 4.93 -17.12 -13.80
N GLY A 26 5.97 -17.83 -14.24
CA GLY A 26 5.93 -19.28 -14.41
C GLY A 26 5.52 -20.03 -13.15
N ASP A 27 6.08 -19.66 -11.99
CA ASP A 27 5.72 -20.25 -10.69
C ASP A 27 4.25 -20.01 -10.33
N LEU A 28 3.74 -18.81 -10.62
CA LEU A 28 2.32 -18.47 -10.39
C LEU A 28 1.38 -19.27 -11.28
N LEU A 29 1.77 -19.51 -12.55
CA LEU A 29 1.00 -20.31 -13.48
C LEU A 29 0.97 -21.78 -13.06
N GLU A 30 2.09 -22.32 -12.60
CA GLU A 30 2.20 -23.69 -12.08
C GLU A 30 1.34 -23.89 -10.82
N ASP A 31 1.44 -22.96 -9.85
CA ASP A 31 0.71 -23.04 -8.58
C ASP A 31 -0.81 -22.85 -8.75
N THR A 32 -1.23 -22.02 -9.72
CA THR A 32 -2.65 -21.76 -9.97
C THR A 32 -3.28 -22.66 -11.03
N GLU A 33 -2.49 -23.42 -11.77
CA GLU A 33 -2.91 -24.21 -12.95
C GLU A 33 -3.57 -23.34 -14.06
N LEU A 34 -3.27 -22.02 -14.08
CA LEU A 34 -3.83 -21.10 -15.05
C LEU A 34 -2.85 -20.82 -16.20
N SER A 35 -3.41 -20.43 -17.35
CA SER A 35 -2.60 -20.13 -18.53
C SER A 35 -1.89 -18.78 -18.45
N ARG A 36 -0.79 -18.64 -19.20
CA ARG A 36 -0.08 -17.36 -19.38
C ARG A 36 -1.00 -16.29 -19.97
N GLN A 37 -1.85 -16.65 -20.90
CA GLN A 37 -2.85 -15.75 -21.48
C GLN A 37 -3.81 -15.24 -20.41
N THR A 38 -4.26 -16.11 -19.50
CA THR A 38 -5.13 -15.74 -18.39
C THR A 38 -4.44 -14.72 -17.48
N PHE A 39 -3.14 -14.90 -17.18
CA PHE A 39 -2.39 -13.91 -16.39
C PHE A 39 -2.39 -12.53 -17.06
N TYR A 40 -1.96 -12.45 -18.33
CA TYR A 40 -1.85 -11.18 -19.05
C TYR A 40 -3.19 -10.53 -19.42
N ASN A 41 -4.29 -11.26 -19.35
CA ASN A 41 -5.63 -10.66 -19.44
C ASN A 41 -6.02 -9.88 -18.16
N HIS A 42 -5.31 -10.08 -17.05
CA HIS A 42 -5.64 -9.48 -15.75
C HIS A 42 -4.53 -8.59 -15.18
N PHE A 43 -3.28 -8.83 -15.55
CA PHE A 43 -2.11 -8.13 -15.05
C PHE A 43 -1.12 -7.84 -16.17
N LEU A 44 -0.55 -6.64 -16.20
CA LEU A 44 0.48 -6.26 -17.17
C LEU A 44 1.79 -7.02 -16.93
N ASP A 45 2.16 -7.13 -15.67
CA ASP A 45 3.38 -7.79 -15.22
C ASP A 45 3.27 -8.23 -13.75
N LYS A 46 4.39 -8.69 -13.18
CA LYS A 46 4.43 -9.08 -11.77
C LYS A 46 4.27 -7.89 -10.82
N ASN A 47 4.73 -6.70 -11.18
CA ASN A 47 4.60 -5.51 -10.34
C ASN A 47 3.14 -5.06 -10.25
N ASP A 48 2.38 -5.16 -11.34
CA ASP A 48 0.93 -4.90 -11.34
C ASP A 48 0.18 -5.91 -10.42
N LEU A 49 0.57 -7.19 -10.43
CA LEU A 49 0.03 -8.15 -9.46
C LEU A 49 0.43 -7.79 -8.00
N ILE A 50 1.68 -7.36 -7.76
CA ILE A 50 2.13 -6.92 -6.43
C ILE A 50 1.31 -5.72 -5.95
N ALA A 51 1.08 -4.72 -6.82
CA ALA A 51 0.23 -3.57 -6.51
C ALA A 51 -1.21 -3.99 -6.18
N TYR A 52 -1.79 -4.89 -6.96
CA TYR A 52 -3.11 -5.44 -6.69
C TYR A 52 -3.19 -6.20 -5.35
N VAL A 53 -2.15 -6.97 -4.98
CA VAL A 53 -2.08 -7.63 -3.67
C VAL A 53 -2.04 -6.58 -2.57
N TYR A 54 -1.21 -5.56 -2.69
CA TYR A 54 -1.13 -4.45 -1.74
C TYR A 54 -2.50 -3.78 -1.56
N ASP A 55 -3.18 -3.42 -2.64
CA ASP A 55 -4.51 -2.82 -2.58
C ASP A 55 -5.50 -3.72 -1.85
N THR A 56 -5.46 -5.02 -2.12
CA THR A 56 -6.37 -6.00 -1.49
C THR A 56 -6.13 -6.16 0.01
N VAL A 57 -4.86 -6.22 0.45
CA VAL A 57 -4.53 -6.57 1.84
C VAL A 57 -4.29 -5.35 2.74
N ILE A 58 -4.01 -4.18 2.17
CA ILE A 58 -3.76 -2.95 2.91
C ILE A 58 -4.89 -1.94 2.68
N VAL A 59 -5.16 -1.59 1.41
CA VAL A 59 -6.03 -0.46 1.04
C VAL A 59 -7.51 -0.79 1.22
N ASN A 60 -7.98 -1.94 0.73
CA ASN A 60 -9.41 -2.30 0.75
C ASN A 60 -10.00 -2.47 2.16
N GLN A 61 -9.16 -2.45 3.18
CA GLN A 61 -9.64 -2.44 4.57
C GLN A 61 -10.20 -1.07 4.99
N PHE A 62 -10.05 -0.03 4.15
CA PHE A 62 -10.47 1.34 4.43
C PHE A 62 -11.75 1.76 3.70
N ASN A 63 -12.24 0.98 2.74
CA ASN A 63 -13.20 1.45 1.73
C ASN A 63 -14.66 1.48 2.17
N GLU A 64 -15.02 1.09 3.38
CA GLU A 64 -16.45 1.01 3.73
C GLU A 64 -17.00 2.18 4.55
N GLU A 65 -16.16 3.01 5.18
CA GLU A 65 -16.65 4.20 5.90
C GLU A 65 -15.65 5.36 5.85
N MET A 66 -15.85 6.30 4.95
CA MET A 66 -15.15 7.61 4.94
C MET A 66 -15.39 8.47 6.21
N SER A 67 -16.03 7.91 7.23
CA SER A 67 -16.27 8.52 8.54
C SER A 67 -15.20 8.16 9.58
N ILE A 68 -14.23 7.32 9.21
CA ILE A 68 -13.15 6.94 10.13
C ILE A 68 -12.21 8.13 10.29
N ASP A 69 -11.97 8.54 11.52
CA ASP A 69 -10.99 9.59 11.81
C ASP A 69 -9.58 9.18 11.34
N PHE A 70 -8.77 10.16 11.01
CA PHE A 70 -7.39 9.96 10.48
C PHE A 70 -6.54 9.03 11.35
N LYS A 71 -6.68 9.12 12.68
CA LYS A 71 -5.94 8.28 13.63
C LYS A 71 -6.33 6.81 13.50
N SER A 72 -7.62 6.53 13.39
CA SER A 72 -8.13 5.17 13.21
C SER A 72 -7.67 4.59 11.87
N ALA A 73 -7.76 5.36 10.78
CA ALA A 73 -7.27 4.97 9.46
C ALA A 73 -5.76 4.65 9.48
N LEU A 74 -4.95 5.54 10.05
CA LEU A 74 -3.50 5.32 10.18
C LEU A 74 -3.19 4.06 11.01
N THR A 75 -3.89 3.88 12.14
CA THR A 75 -3.69 2.72 13.00
C THR A 75 -4.02 1.41 12.27
N GLN A 76 -5.09 1.38 11.51
CA GLN A 76 -5.47 0.21 10.69
C GLN A 76 -4.42 -0.07 9.62
N THR A 77 -3.94 0.97 8.90
CA THR A 77 -2.86 0.83 7.92
C THR A 77 -1.62 0.20 8.56
N LEU A 78 -1.14 0.76 9.66
CA LEU A 78 0.06 0.27 10.34
C LEU A 78 -0.11 -1.18 10.84
N ASN A 79 -1.31 -1.56 11.29
CA ASN A 79 -1.60 -2.94 11.68
C ASN A 79 -1.61 -3.89 10.48
N SER A 80 -2.16 -3.45 9.34
CA SER A 80 -2.15 -4.23 8.10
C SER A 80 -0.74 -4.38 7.54
N VAL A 81 0.06 -3.31 7.55
CA VAL A 81 1.49 -3.38 7.19
C VAL A 81 2.22 -4.38 8.07
N LYS A 82 2.00 -4.34 9.39
CA LYS A 82 2.61 -5.30 10.33
C LYS A 82 2.19 -6.75 10.07
N LYS A 83 0.93 -6.97 9.75
CA LYS A 83 0.39 -8.30 9.43
C LYS A 83 1.03 -8.89 8.17
N TYR A 84 1.30 -8.06 7.17
CA TYR A 84 1.87 -8.44 5.88
C TYR A 84 3.31 -7.96 5.71
N GLU A 85 4.06 -7.78 6.82
CA GLU A 85 5.40 -7.16 6.81
C GLU A 85 6.35 -7.83 5.82
N THR A 86 6.43 -9.15 5.80
CA THR A 86 7.32 -9.90 4.90
C THR A 86 7.01 -9.62 3.42
N PHE A 87 5.73 -9.51 3.07
CA PHE A 87 5.32 -9.18 1.70
C PHE A 87 5.72 -7.75 1.34
N ILE A 88 5.36 -6.79 2.19
CA ILE A 88 5.56 -5.36 1.90
C ILE A 88 7.04 -5.01 1.89
N GLU A 89 7.82 -5.51 2.85
CA GLU A 89 9.27 -5.33 2.89
C GLU A 89 9.92 -5.80 1.58
N GLN A 90 9.66 -7.04 1.18
CA GLN A 90 10.24 -7.60 -0.03
C GLN A 90 9.74 -6.92 -1.30
N ALA A 91 8.47 -6.49 -1.34
CA ALA A 91 7.92 -5.77 -2.47
C ALA A 91 8.51 -4.35 -2.61
N CYS A 92 8.76 -3.67 -1.49
CA CYS A 92 9.45 -2.37 -1.48
C CYS A 92 10.93 -2.44 -1.86
N LEU A 93 11.56 -3.62 -1.80
CA LEU A 93 12.93 -3.82 -2.28
C LEU A 93 13.02 -4.06 -3.80
N ILE A 94 11.88 -4.29 -4.47
CA ILE A 94 11.85 -4.44 -5.93
C ILE A 94 11.81 -3.06 -6.57
N ASP A 95 12.88 -2.73 -7.30
CA ASP A 95 12.98 -1.51 -8.11
C ASP A 95 12.50 -1.73 -9.55
N GLY A 96 12.23 -0.65 -10.25
CA GLY A 96 11.80 -0.65 -11.63
C GLY A 96 10.54 0.16 -11.88
N GLN A 97 10.09 0.17 -13.12
CA GLN A 97 8.81 0.80 -13.48
C GLN A 97 7.65 0.11 -12.75
N ASN A 98 6.66 0.88 -12.34
CA ASN A 98 5.49 0.42 -11.59
C ASN A 98 5.88 -0.27 -10.27
N SER A 99 6.94 0.20 -9.60
CA SER A 99 7.32 -0.33 -8.30
C SER A 99 6.22 -0.12 -7.27
N LEU A 100 6.15 -1.01 -6.26
CA LEU A 100 5.18 -0.83 -5.18
C LEU A 100 5.38 0.51 -4.46
N LYS A 101 6.61 1.01 -4.32
CA LYS A 101 6.90 2.31 -3.70
C LYS A 101 6.19 3.46 -4.43
N GLU A 102 6.25 3.47 -5.76
CA GLU A 102 5.56 4.46 -6.59
C GLU A 102 4.04 4.32 -6.47
N HIS A 103 3.52 3.10 -6.54
CA HIS A 103 2.09 2.83 -6.38
C HIS A 103 1.57 3.34 -5.03
N MET A 104 2.26 3.03 -3.93
CA MET A 104 1.93 3.51 -2.59
C MET A 104 1.90 5.03 -2.50
N LEU A 105 2.90 5.72 -3.06
CA LEU A 105 2.96 7.17 -3.04
C LEU A 105 1.79 7.79 -3.81
N HIS A 106 1.53 7.30 -5.03
CA HIS A 106 0.40 7.77 -5.84
C HIS A 106 -0.93 7.60 -5.12
N HIS A 107 -1.17 6.41 -4.55
CA HIS A 107 -2.37 6.13 -3.78
C HIS A 107 -2.52 7.08 -2.58
N CYS A 108 -1.45 7.31 -1.81
CA CYS A 108 -1.47 8.23 -0.67
C CYS A 108 -1.76 9.68 -1.10
N ILE A 109 -1.20 10.13 -2.21
CA ILE A 109 -1.47 11.48 -2.74
C ILE A 109 -2.94 11.63 -3.13
N GLU A 110 -3.47 10.70 -3.92
CA GLU A 110 -4.87 10.73 -4.37
C GLU A 110 -5.84 10.70 -3.18
N LEU A 111 -5.59 9.81 -2.23
CA LEU A 111 -6.42 9.69 -1.03
C LEU A 111 -6.41 10.98 -0.20
N ASN A 112 -5.23 11.55 0.07
CA ASN A 112 -5.13 12.78 0.87
C ASN A 112 -5.76 13.99 0.19
N LEU A 113 -5.55 14.17 -1.10
CA LEU A 113 -6.19 15.26 -1.86
C LEU A 113 -7.70 15.12 -1.81
N LYS A 114 -8.24 13.94 -2.12
CA LYS A 114 -9.68 13.68 -2.12
C LYS A 114 -10.30 13.86 -0.73
N TRP A 115 -9.61 13.39 0.31
CA TRP A 115 -10.08 13.53 1.69
C TRP A 115 -10.20 15.01 2.09
N HIS A 116 -9.18 15.84 1.80
CA HIS A 116 -9.20 17.26 2.12
C HIS A 116 -10.26 18.02 1.30
N GLU A 117 -10.42 17.71 0.01
CA GLU A 117 -11.50 18.28 -0.81
C GLU A 117 -12.89 17.97 -0.23
N CYS A 118 -13.08 16.72 0.23
CA CYS A 118 -14.33 16.32 0.87
C CYS A 118 -14.58 17.04 2.20
N CYS A 119 -13.54 17.22 3.03
CA CYS A 119 -13.66 17.92 4.31
C CYS A 119 -13.94 19.42 4.16
N ILE A 120 -13.35 20.06 3.15
CA ILE A 120 -13.49 21.51 2.91
C ILE A 120 -14.78 21.81 2.15
N GLY A 121 -15.26 20.88 1.31
CA GLY A 121 -16.45 21.03 0.49
C GLY A 121 -16.28 21.91 -0.74
N GLU A 122 -15.04 22.32 -1.05
CA GLU A 122 -14.70 23.15 -2.21
C GLU A 122 -13.31 22.74 -2.77
N PRO A 123 -12.98 23.14 -4.02
CA PRO A 123 -11.68 22.83 -4.61
C PRO A 123 -10.52 23.42 -3.80
N LEU A 124 -9.48 22.61 -3.61
CA LEU A 124 -8.29 23.01 -2.84
C LEU A 124 -7.52 24.14 -3.53
N SER A 125 -7.08 25.15 -2.75
CA SER A 125 -6.15 26.17 -3.23
C SER A 125 -4.79 25.57 -3.64
N LYS A 126 -4.01 26.31 -4.41
CA LYS A 126 -2.66 25.87 -4.84
C LYS A 126 -1.73 25.67 -3.65
N GLU A 127 -1.80 26.56 -2.67
CA GLU A 127 -0.99 26.55 -1.44
C GLU A 127 -1.34 25.32 -0.60
N LEU A 128 -2.62 25.02 -0.45
CA LEU A 128 -3.07 23.86 0.32
C LEU A 128 -2.72 22.55 -0.40
N LYS A 129 -2.89 22.49 -1.72
CA LYS A 129 -2.40 21.33 -2.51
C LYS A 129 -0.91 21.10 -2.31
N PHE A 130 -0.10 22.16 -2.36
CA PHE A 130 1.34 22.06 -2.11
C PHE A 130 1.64 21.53 -0.70
N ALA A 131 0.97 22.06 0.33
CA ALA A 131 1.14 21.61 1.70
C ALA A 131 0.77 20.13 1.88
N ILE A 132 -0.34 19.69 1.29
CA ILE A 132 -0.77 18.29 1.31
C ILE A 132 0.26 17.38 0.62
N LEU A 133 0.73 17.77 -0.57
CA LEU A 133 1.74 17.02 -1.29
C LEU A 133 3.05 16.92 -0.51
N TYR A 134 3.51 18.02 0.07
CA TYR A 134 4.72 18.05 0.91
C TYR A 134 4.57 17.07 2.08
N HIS A 135 3.48 17.20 2.84
CA HIS A 135 3.22 16.34 4.00
C HIS A 135 3.10 14.86 3.62
N THR A 136 2.40 14.57 2.53
CA THR A 136 2.21 13.20 2.04
C THR A 136 3.54 12.57 1.63
N ASN A 137 4.39 13.29 0.91
CA ASN A 137 5.70 12.79 0.52
C ASN A 137 6.60 12.50 1.73
N VAL A 138 6.65 13.41 2.70
CA VAL A 138 7.43 13.21 3.93
C VAL A 138 6.91 12.01 4.72
N SER A 139 5.59 11.92 4.91
CA SER A 139 4.97 10.79 5.61
C SER A 139 5.21 9.46 4.90
N HIS A 140 5.11 9.44 3.57
CA HIS A 140 5.42 8.25 2.77
C HIS A 140 6.88 7.81 2.95
N CYS A 141 7.86 8.74 2.88
CA CYS A 141 9.27 8.43 3.13
C CYS A 141 9.48 7.83 4.52
N MET A 142 8.84 8.37 5.55
CA MET A 142 8.94 7.87 6.92
C MET A 142 8.36 6.44 7.06
N VAL A 143 7.19 6.20 6.45
CA VAL A 143 6.57 4.86 6.46
C VAL A 143 7.41 3.86 5.68
N LEU A 144 7.92 4.26 4.51
CA LEU A 144 8.79 3.41 3.70
C LEU A 144 10.07 3.04 4.46
N GLN A 145 10.72 4.01 5.11
CA GLN A 145 11.90 3.75 5.94
C GLN A 145 11.57 2.77 7.08
N TRP A 146 10.43 2.96 7.75
CA TRP A 146 9.98 2.06 8.81
C TRP A 146 9.73 0.62 8.30
N ILE A 147 9.18 0.47 7.09
CA ILE A 147 9.00 -0.84 6.45
C ILE A 147 10.38 -1.48 6.20
N LEU A 148 11.31 -0.75 5.59
CA LEU A 148 12.64 -1.25 5.24
C LEU A 148 13.54 -1.54 6.46
N ASP A 149 13.28 -0.89 7.58
CA ASP A 149 13.93 -1.16 8.87
C ASP A 149 13.29 -2.35 9.64
N GLY A 150 12.47 -3.15 8.96
CA GLY A 150 11.83 -4.35 9.51
C GLY A 150 10.70 -4.06 10.49
N VAL A 151 9.96 -2.95 10.26
CA VAL A 151 8.77 -2.58 11.05
C VAL A 151 9.06 -2.45 12.57
N ASN A 152 10.30 -2.12 12.93
CA ASN A 152 10.81 -2.14 14.31
C ASN A 152 10.66 -0.83 15.09
N TYR A 153 10.22 0.28 14.46
CA TYR A 153 9.98 1.52 15.19
C TYR A 153 8.88 1.33 16.23
N PRO A 154 9.07 1.86 17.46
CA PRO A 154 8.02 1.82 18.45
C PRO A 154 6.78 2.54 17.88
N ARG A 155 5.65 1.83 17.79
CA ARG A 155 4.38 2.50 17.53
C ARG A 155 4.22 3.61 18.55
N PRO A 156 3.77 4.80 18.18
CA PRO A 156 3.31 5.77 19.17
C PRO A 156 2.27 5.04 20.01
N LYS A 157 2.63 4.66 21.22
CA LYS A 157 1.66 4.23 22.22
C LYS A 157 0.68 5.37 22.28
N GLY A 158 -0.60 5.13 22.10
CA GLY A 158 -1.67 6.10 21.80
C GLY A 158 -1.85 7.30 22.75
N HIS A 159 -0.76 7.83 23.25
CA HIS A 159 -0.69 9.03 24.07
C HIS A 159 0.40 9.93 23.48
N GLY A 160 -0.04 10.96 22.76
CA GLY A 160 0.79 12.10 22.44
C GLY A 160 1.24 12.26 20.99
N LEU A 161 0.32 12.24 20.04
CA LEU A 161 0.47 13.21 18.97
C LEU A 161 0.30 14.56 19.66
N VAL A 162 1.40 15.29 19.78
CA VAL A 162 1.37 16.68 20.21
C VAL A 162 0.37 17.37 19.29
N THR A 163 -0.80 17.66 19.81
CA THR A 163 -1.70 18.64 19.21
C THR A 163 -0.90 19.91 19.14
N ALA A 164 -0.52 20.31 17.94
CA ALA A 164 -0.07 21.68 17.70
C ALA A 164 -1.28 22.57 17.97
N GLN A 165 -1.49 22.87 19.25
CA GLN A 165 -2.33 23.96 19.67
C GLN A 165 -1.46 25.19 19.68
N SER A 166 -1.89 26.16 18.92
CA SER A 166 -1.65 27.58 19.05
C SER A 166 -0.23 28.09 18.73
N TYR A 167 -0.09 28.62 17.51
CA TYR A 167 0.48 29.98 17.35
C TYR A 167 -0.37 30.72 16.33
#